data_8a2d6c32fe3954bd4f31b10476a9f249
#
_entry.id   8a2d6c32fe3954bd4f31b10476a9f249
#
_cell.length_a   1.000
_cell.length_b   1.000
_cell.length_c   1.000
_cell.angle_alpha   90.00
_cell.angle_beta   90.00
_cell.angle_gamma   90.00
#
_symmetry.space_group_name_H-M   'P 1'
#
loop_
_entity.id
_entity.type
_entity.pdbx_description
1 polymer ?
#
loop_
_entity_poly.entity_id
_entity_poly.type
_entity_poly.pdbx_seq_one_letter_code
_entity_poly.pdbx_strand_id
1 'polypeptide(L)'
;MTMAVAYFDSRKYHVVVLDSPGHKDFVPNIISGATQADAAQADVAILLIDASVGAFEAGMDGSKGQTKEHAQLIRSFGVDQIIVAVNKMDIVEYSKDRFDLIKQRLGTFLRSCGFKDSLVSWIPLSAMENQNLVAAPSDVRFSSW
;
A
#
# COMPACT_ATOMS: atom_id res chain seq x y z
N MET A 1 -18.88 -10.25 2.92
CA MET A 1 -18.54 -8.95 2.29
C MET A 1 -17.74 -9.24 1.04
N THR A 2 -18.16 -8.70 -0.07
CA THR A 2 -17.59 -9.00 -1.38
C THR A 2 -16.41 -8.07 -1.68
N MET A 3 -15.37 -8.63 -2.27
CA MET A 3 -14.28 -7.87 -2.86
C MET A 3 -14.82 -7.01 -4.02
N ALA A 4 -14.48 -5.74 -4.06
CA ALA A 4 -14.83 -4.88 -5.18
C ALA A 4 -13.87 -5.13 -6.34
N VAL A 5 -14.42 -5.18 -7.55
CA VAL A 5 -13.64 -5.41 -8.78
C VAL A 5 -13.82 -4.22 -9.71
N ALA A 6 -12.72 -3.66 -10.17
CA ALA A 6 -12.69 -2.58 -11.15
C ALA A 6 -11.72 -2.92 -12.29
N TYR A 7 -11.99 -2.36 -13.46
CA TYR A 7 -11.19 -2.61 -14.66
C TYR A 7 -10.78 -1.29 -15.30
N PHE A 8 -9.55 -1.22 -15.79
CA PHE A 8 -9.13 -0.13 -16.68
C PHE A 8 -8.03 -0.61 -17.63
N ASP A 9 -7.87 0.10 -18.73
CA ASP A 9 -6.82 -0.18 -19.71
C ASP A 9 -5.69 0.84 -19.57
N SER A 10 -4.48 0.36 -19.37
CA SER A 10 -3.27 1.13 -19.53
C SER A 10 -2.80 1.06 -20.99
N ARG A 11 -1.72 1.76 -21.32
CA ARG A 11 -1.15 1.69 -22.68
C ARG A 11 -0.68 0.28 -23.08
N LYS A 12 -0.39 -0.59 -22.10
CA LYS A 12 0.17 -1.93 -22.34
C LYS A 12 -0.69 -3.05 -21.80
N TYR A 13 -1.49 -2.81 -20.77
CA TYR A 13 -2.15 -3.86 -20.03
C TYR A 13 -3.62 -3.56 -19.81
N HIS A 14 -4.43 -4.59 -19.86
CA HIS A 14 -5.75 -4.61 -19.24
C HIS A 14 -5.56 -4.88 -17.76
N VAL A 15 -5.96 -3.93 -16.90
CA VAL A 15 -5.73 -4.00 -15.45
C VAL A 15 -7.02 -4.35 -14.75
N VAL A 16 -6.97 -5.36 -13.89
CA VAL A 16 -8.05 -5.74 -13.00
C VAL A 16 -7.65 -5.37 -11.59
N VAL A 17 -8.43 -4.51 -10.96
CA VAL A 17 -8.21 -4.09 -9.56
C VAL A 17 -9.15 -4.90 -8.67
N LEU A 18 -8.56 -5.62 -7.73
CA LEU A 18 -9.28 -6.35 -6.69
C LEU A 18 -9.12 -5.56 -5.39
N ASP A 19 -10.16 -4.80 -5.04
CA ASP A 19 -10.15 -3.99 -3.82
C ASP A 19 -10.70 -4.80 -2.64
N SER A 20 -9.85 -5.01 -1.65
CA SER A 20 -10.24 -5.71 -0.43
C SER A 20 -10.47 -4.72 0.72
N PRO A 21 -11.50 -4.95 1.54
CA PRO A 21 -11.78 -4.08 2.69
C PRO A 21 -10.58 -4.01 3.64
N GLY A 22 -10.15 -2.79 3.97
CA GLY A 22 -8.98 -2.55 4.82
C GLY A 22 -9.25 -2.49 6.32
N HIS A 23 -10.49 -2.69 6.76
CA HIS A 23 -10.84 -2.60 8.17
C HIS A 23 -10.42 -3.85 8.95
N LYS A 24 -10.03 -3.69 10.21
CA LYS A 24 -9.56 -4.79 11.08
C LYS A 24 -10.49 -6.01 11.13
N ASP A 25 -11.79 -5.75 11.04
CA ASP A 25 -12.81 -6.81 11.12
C ASP A 25 -12.90 -7.65 9.83
N PHE A 26 -12.23 -7.22 8.75
CA PHE A 26 -12.30 -7.88 7.44
C PHE A 26 -11.07 -8.75 7.11
N VAL A 27 -9.99 -8.63 7.85
CA VAL A 27 -8.78 -9.46 7.65
C VAL A 27 -9.12 -10.96 7.74
N PRO A 28 -9.93 -11.43 8.69
CA PRO A 28 -10.35 -12.83 8.73
C PRO A 28 -11.16 -13.27 7.51
N ASN A 29 -11.91 -12.36 6.89
CA ASN A 29 -12.73 -12.65 5.70
C ASN A 29 -11.90 -12.72 4.41
N ILE A 30 -10.74 -12.07 4.35
CA ILE A 30 -9.80 -12.19 3.23
C ILE A 30 -9.18 -13.60 3.20
N ILE A 31 -9.13 -14.28 4.34
CA ILE A 31 -8.57 -15.62 4.49
C ILE A 31 -9.57 -16.71 4.07
N SER A 32 -10.84 -16.41 3.90
CA SER A 32 -11.88 -17.40 3.64
C SER A 32 -12.22 -17.58 2.15
N GLY A 33 -11.89 -18.72 1.59
CA GLY A 33 -12.49 -19.28 0.37
C GLY A 33 -12.18 -18.56 -0.94
N ALA A 34 -13.21 -18.07 -1.63
CA ALA A 34 -13.14 -17.49 -2.95
C ALA A 34 -12.22 -16.25 -3.03
N THR A 35 -12.17 -15.45 -1.98
CA THR A 35 -11.35 -14.25 -1.86
C THR A 35 -9.86 -14.59 -1.85
N GLN A 36 -9.48 -15.69 -1.22
CA GLN A 36 -8.09 -16.17 -1.17
C GLN A 36 -7.60 -16.63 -2.55
N ALA A 37 -8.44 -17.31 -3.30
CA ALA A 37 -8.10 -17.78 -4.65
C ALA A 37 -7.88 -16.61 -5.62
N ASP A 38 -8.70 -15.56 -5.54
CA ASP A 38 -8.58 -14.36 -6.37
C ASP A 38 -7.34 -13.55 -6.01
N ALA A 39 -7.06 -13.36 -4.72
CA ALA A 39 -5.87 -12.66 -4.25
C ALA A 39 -4.57 -13.41 -4.60
N ALA A 40 -4.58 -14.74 -4.58
CA ALA A 40 -3.42 -15.55 -4.98
C ALA A 40 -3.11 -15.48 -6.48
N GLN A 41 -4.01 -14.95 -7.30
CA GLN A 41 -3.80 -14.73 -8.74
C GLN A 41 -3.29 -13.31 -9.07
N ALA A 42 -3.18 -12.42 -8.08
CA ALA A 42 -2.71 -11.06 -8.30
C ALA A 42 -1.22 -11.05 -8.68
N ASP A 43 -0.87 -10.30 -9.71
CA ASP A 43 0.52 -10.12 -10.15
C ASP A 43 1.27 -9.11 -9.25
N VAL A 44 0.54 -8.10 -8.78
CA VAL A 44 1.08 -7.01 -7.96
C VAL A 44 0.09 -6.66 -6.85
N ALA A 45 0.59 -6.36 -5.68
CA ALA A 45 -0.22 -5.81 -4.59
C ALA A 45 0.07 -4.32 -4.40
N ILE A 46 -0.96 -3.56 -4.05
CA ILE A 46 -0.82 -2.17 -3.61
C ILE A 46 -1.10 -2.13 -2.11
N LEU A 47 -0.09 -1.75 -1.35
CA LEU A 47 -0.21 -1.53 0.09
C LEU A 47 -0.36 -0.04 0.36
N LEU A 48 -1.54 0.36 0.80
CA LEU A 48 -1.87 1.76 1.08
C LEU A 48 -1.49 2.11 2.52
N ILE A 49 -0.68 3.14 2.69
CA ILE A 49 -0.16 3.60 3.99
C ILE A 49 -0.67 5.00 4.28
N ASP A 50 -1.11 5.22 5.51
CA ASP A 50 -1.45 6.54 6.04
C ASP A 50 -0.18 7.20 6.61
N ALA A 51 0.24 8.32 6.02
CA ALA A 51 1.44 9.05 6.44
C ALA A 51 1.27 9.84 7.73
N SER A 52 0.04 10.02 8.22
CA SER A 52 -0.24 10.83 9.41
C SER A 52 0.56 10.34 10.62
N VAL A 53 1.00 11.27 11.44
CA VAL A 53 1.67 10.95 12.70
C VAL A 53 0.69 10.23 13.64
N GLY A 54 1.12 9.13 14.19
CA GLY A 54 0.30 8.25 15.03
C GLY A 54 -0.42 7.14 14.25
N ALA A 55 -0.96 7.42 13.06
CA ALA A 55 -1.65 6.41 12.25
C ALA A 55 -0.68 5.37 11.68
N PHE A 56 0.42 5.82 11.09
CA PHE A 56 1.47 4.92 10.62
C PHE A 56 2.04 4.07 11.76
N GLU A 57 2.36 4.72 12.88
CA GLU A 57 2.93 4.05 14.04
C GLU A 57 1.98 2.98 14.60
N ALA A 58 0.68 3.27 14.69
CA ALA A 58 -0.33 2.29 15.12
C ALA A 58 -0.40 1.09 14.17
N GLY A 59 -0.28 1.31 12.86
CA GLY A 59 -0.22 0.24 11.86
C GLY A 59 1.02 -0.64 11.97
N MET A 60 2.09 -0.11 12.55
CA MET A 60 3.37 -0.81 12.74
C MET A 60 3.57 -1.33 14.18
N ASP A 61 2.60 -1.10 15.08
CA ASP A 61 2.74 -1.45 16.49
C ASP A 61 2.62 -2.96 16.73
N GLY A 62 3.58 -3.48 17.50
CA GLY A 62 3.60 -4.87 17.92
C GLY A 62 3.48 -5.89 16.78
N SER A 63 2.89 -7.04 17.08
CA SER A 63 2.62 -8.10 16.10
C SER A 63 1.24 -7.97 15.44
N LYS A 64 0.39 -7.07 15.94
CA LYS A 64 -1.01 -6.92 15.52
C LYS A 64 -1.28 -5.59 14.81
N GLY A 65 -0.24 -4.87 14.42
CA GLY A 65 -0.40 -3.66 13.60
C GLY A 65 -1.01 -3.99 12.25
N GLN A 66 -2.05 -3.27 11.85
CA GLN A 66 -2.82 -3.57 10.63
C GLN A 66 -1.94 -3.56 9.37
N THR A 67 -0.98 -2.65 9.28
CA THR A 67 -0.04 -2.60 8.16
C THR A 67 0.81 -3.88 8.08
N LYS A 68 1.28 -4.36 9.22
CA LYS A 68 2.06 -5.61 9.29
C LYS A 68 1.24 -6.82 8.90
N GLU A 69 0.00 -6.90 9.40
CA GLU A 69 -0.92 -8.00 9.05
C GLU A 69 -1.19 -8.03 7.55
N HIS A 70 -1.46 -6.89 6.93
CA HIS A 70 -1.69 -6.81 5.49
C HIS A 70 -0.45 -7.22 4.68
N ALA A 71 0.74 -6.78 5.07
CA ALA A 71 1.98 -7.16 4.39
C ALA A 71 2.25 -8.67 4.47
N GLN A 72 2.05 -9.26 5.64
CA GLN A 72 2.19 -10.71 5.84
C GLN A 72 1.16 -11.49 5.02
N LEU A 73 -0.08 -10.99 4.94
CA LEU A 73 -1.13 -11.61 4.16
C LEU A 73 -0.81 -11.60 2.66
N ILE A 74 -0.34 -10.47 2.12
CA ILE A 74 0.12 -10.37 0.73
C ILE A 74 1.20 -11.42 0.46
N ARG A 75 2.16 -11.54 1.35
CA ARG A 75 3.24 -12.54 1.21
C ARG A 75 2.72 -13.98 1.24
N SER A 76 1.76 -14.25 2.11
CA SER A 76 1.16 -15.59 2.22
C SER A 76 0.40 -16.02 0.97
N PHE A 77 -0.10 -15.08 0.17
CA PHE A 77 -0.74 -15.35 -1.12
C PHE A 77 0.27 -15.59 -2.26
N GLY A 78 1.57 -15.48 -2.00
CA GLY A 78 2.61 -15.66 -3.01
C GLY A 78 2.82 -14.46 -3.93
N VAL A 79 2.28 -13.29 -3.60
CA VAL A 79 2.51 -12.06 -4.36
C VAL A 79 3.87 -11.49 -3.98
N ASP A 80 4.78 -11.41 -4.94
CA ASP A 80 6.16 -10.97 -4.72
C ASP A 80 6.37 -9.47 -4.98
N GLN A 81 5.62 -8.90 -5.90
CA GLN A 81 5.74 -7.50 -6.29
C GLN A 81 4.75 -6.63 -5.53
N ILE A 82 5.24 -5.57 -4.91
CA ILE A 82 4.43 -4.69 -4.08
C ILE A 82 4.71 -3.23 -4.42
N ILE A 83 3.64 -2.44 -4.50
CA ILE A 83 3.69 -0.98 -4.59
C ILE A 83 3.21 -0.43 -3.25
N VAL A 84 4.07 0.27 -2.54
CA VAL A 84 3.70 0.97 -1.30
C VAL A 84 3.27 2.38 -1.64
N ALA A 85 1.98 2.64 -1.54
CA ALA A 85 1.39 3.96 -1.78
C ALA A 85 1.25 4.70 -0.44
N VAL A 86 2.12 5.68 -0.22
CA VAL A 86 2.13 6.49 1.00
C VAL A 86 1.22 7.69 0.80
N ASN A 87 -0.02 7.56 1.27
CA ASN A 87 -1.09 8.53 1.11
C ASN A 87 -1.14 9.53 2.28
N LYS A 88 -1.95 10.56 2.10
CA LYS A 88 -2.14 11.66 3.05
C LYS A 88 -0.88 12.48 3.29
N MET A 89 -0.04 12.61 2.27
CA MET A 89 1.16 13.44 2.36
C MET A 89 0.85 14.93 2.60
N ASP A 90 -0.36 15.38 2.23
CA ASP A 90 -0.88 16.72 2.55
C ASP A 90 -0.94 16.98 4.07
N ILE A 91 -1.33 15.99 4.86
CA ILE A 91 -1.44 16.11 6.33
C ILE A 91 -0.07 16.31 6.99
N VAL A 92 0.98 15.77 6.40
CA VAL A 92 2.37 15.93 6.86
C VAL A 92 3.14 16.97 6.04
N GLU A 93 2.41 17.86 5.36
CA GLU A 93 2.95 18.99 4.58
C GLU A 93 3.98 18.57 3.53
N TYR A 94 3.77 17.39 2.91
CA TYR A 94 4.68 16.81 1.93
C TYR A 94 6.13 16.67 2.43
N SER A 95 6.29 16.33 3.70
CA SER A 95 7.58 16.15 4.34
C SER A 95 8.33 14.96 3.76
N LYS A 96 9.47 15.23 3.10
CA LYS A 96 10.37 14.20 2.61
C LYS A 96 10.93 13.36 3.76
N ASP A 97 11.28 13.98 4.87
CA ASP A 97 11.81 13.28 6.06
C ASP A 97 10.77 12.28 6.61
N ARG A 98 9.50 12.67 6.62
CA ARG A 98 8.41 11.76 7.03
C ARG A 98 8.30 10.57 6.08
N PHE A 99 8.33 10.82 4.79
CA PHE A 99 8.33 9.76 3.78
C PHE A 99 9.51 8.80 3.93
N ASP A 100 10.71 9.34 4.09
CA ASP A 100 11.94 8.56 4.27
C ASP A 100 11.89 7.71 5.54
N LEU A 101 11.33 8.25 6.63
CA LEU A 101 11.12 7.51 7.87
C LEU A 101 10.19 6.31 7.67
N ILE A 102 9.05 6.53 7.00
CA ILE A 102 8.08 5.48 6.67
C ILE A 102 8.74 4.42 5.80
N LYS A 103 9.44 4.83 4.76
CA LYS A 103 10.16 3.95 3.84
C LYS A 103 11.19 3.09 4.57
N GLN A 104 11.96 3.67 5.47
CA GLN A 104 12.95 2.95 6.24
C GLN A 104 12.32 1.90 7.17
N ARG A 105 11.32 2.31 7.95
CA ARG A 105 10.68 1.43 8.94
C ARG A 105 9.90 0.30 8.29
N LEU A 106 9.05 0.63 7.35
CA LEU A 106 8.25 -0.37 6.64
C LEU A 106 9.12 -1.23 5.73
N GLY A 107 10.12 -0.66 5.06
CA GLY A 107 11.05 -1.40 4.22
C GLY A 107 11.83 -2.46 4.98
N THR A 108 12.27 -2.16 6.20
CA THR A 108 12.91 -3.15 7.09
C THR A 108 11.96 -4.30 7.40
N PHE A 109 10.69 -4.00 7.69
CA PHE A 109 9.69 -5.04 7.96
C PHE A 109 9.39 -5.88 6.71
N LEU A 110 9.23 -5.25 5.55
CA LEU A 110 8.98 -5.96 4.28
C LEU A 110 10.12 -6.92 3.94
N ARG A 111 11.37 -6.51 4.14
CA ARG A 111 12.53 -7.41 3.98
C ARG A 111 12.48 -8.59 4.93
N SER A 112 12.08 -8.38 6.18
CA SER A 112 11.91 -9.47 7.15
C SER A 112 10.82 -10.47 6.75
N CYS A 113 9.81 -10.01 6.00
CA CYS A 113 8.77 -10.86 5.42
C CYS A 113 9.22 -11.62 4.16
N GLY A 114 10.40 -11.31 3.61
CA GLY A 114 10.94 -11.95 2.42
C GLY A 114 10.67 -11.19 1.11
N PHE A 115 10.19 -9.94 1.16
CA PHE A 115 10.10 -9.09 -0.03
C PHE A 115 11.50 -8.59 -0.45
N LYS A 116 11.79 -8.67 -1.74
CA LYS A 116 13.04 -8.16 -2.30
C LYS A 116 12.91 -6.67 -2.58
N ASP A 117 13.89 -5.87 -2.19
CA ASP A 117 13.90 -4.42 -2.42
C ASP A 117 13.68 -4.04 -3.89
N SER A 118 14.20 -4.85 -4.82
CA SER A 118 14.01 -4.64 -6.26
C SER A 118 12.56 -4.79 -6.74
N LEU A 119 11.71 -5.44 -5.96
CA LEU A 119 10.30 -5.67 -6.26
C LEU A 119 9.35 -4.81 -5.41
N VAL A 120 9.88 -3.90 -4.63
CA VAL A 120 9.11 -2.94 -3.82
C VAL A 120 9.27 -1.55 -4.41
N SER A 121 8.16 -0.95 -4.82
CA SER A 121 8.09 0.42 -5.32
C SER A 121 7.43 1.32 -4.29
N TRP A 122 7.92 2.55 -4.16
CA TRP A 122 7.44 3.53 -3.17
C TRP A 122 6.90 4.75 -3.87
N ILE A 123 5.65 5.10 -3.60
CA ILE A 123 4.97 6.24 -4.23
C ILE A 123 4.34 7.10 -3.15
N PRO A 124 4.86 8.32 -2.91
CA PRO A 124 4.19 9.30 -2.07
C PRO A 124 3.06 9.96 -2.85
N LEU A 125 1.91 10.18 -2.22
CA LEU A 125 0.76 10.82 -2.86
C LEU A 125 -0.18 11.49 -1.87
N SER A 126 -1.09 12.32 -2.38
CA SER A 126 -2.26 12.80 -1.65
C SER A 126 -3.50 12.60 -2.52
N ALA A 127 -4.37 11.70 -2.09
CA ALA A 127 -5.65 11.49 -2.75
C ALA A 127 -6.59 12.70 -2.56
N MET A 128 -6.55 13.35 -1.40
CA MET A 128 -7.39 14.50 -1.09
C MET A 128 -7.06 15.71 -1.96
N GLU A 129 -5.78 16.00 -2.18
CA GLU A 129 -5.31 17.12 -2.99
C GLU A 129 -4.95 16.73 -4.43
N ASN A 130 -5.22 15.49 -4.83
CA ASN A 130 -4.92 14.96 -6.16
C ASN A 130 -3.46 15.18 -6.58
N GLN A 131 -2.52 14.91 -5.66
CA GLN A 131 -1.09 15.06 -5.93
C GLN A 131 -0.45 13.70 -6.20
N ASN A 132 0.30 13.62 -7.29
CA ASN A 132 1.04 12.43 -7.73
C ASN A 132 0.14 11.19 -7.95
N LEU A 133 -1.08 11.38 -8.43
CA LEU A 133 -1.99 10.29 -8.80
C LEU A 133 -1.97 10.02 -10.30
N VAL A 134 -2.49 10.97 -11.08
CA VAL A 134 -2.64 10.84 -12.54
C VAL A 134 -1.55 11.61 -13.28
N ALA A 135 -1.04 12.68 -12.67
CA ALA A 135 0.01 13.53 -13.19
C ALA A 135 1.11 13.74 -12.13
N ALA A 136 2.26 14.25 -12.57
CA ALA A 136 3.33 14.63 -11.66
C ALA A 136 2.85 15.66 -10.63
N PRO A 137 3.44 15.68 -9.42
CA PRO A 137 3.00 16.59 -8.37
C PRO A 137 3.19 18.06 -8.79
N SER A 138 2.17 18.88 -8.54
CA SER A 138 2.18 20.33 -8.82
C SER A 138 2.53 21.16 -7.60
N ASP A 139 2.36 20.62 -6.39
CA ASP A 139 2.74 21.31 -5.15
C ASP A 139 4.26 21.45 -5.05
N VAL A 140 4.73 22.68 -4.81
CA VAL A 140 6.18 22.99 -4.76
C VAL A 140 6.88 22.22 -3.65
N ARG A 141 6.23 22.03 -2.51
CA ARG A 141 6.77 21.25 -1.38
C ARG A 141 7.03 19.80 -1.75
N PHE A 142 6.25 19.27 -2.68
CA PHE A 142 6.29 17.89 -3.11
C PHE A 142 7.20 17.69 -4.34
N SER A 143 7.12 18.59 -5.31
CA SER A 143 7.89 18.49 -6.56
C SER A 143 9.39 18.80 -6.37
N SER A 144 9.78 19.30 -5.20
CA SER A 144 11.17 19.65 -4.88
C SER A 144 12.04 18.46 -4.47
N TRP A 145 11.48 17.25 -4.34
CA TRP A 145 12.21 16.04 -3.89
C TRP A 145 11.91 14.74 -4.66
#